data_468764f6b28361b521b6e6ff84ee3d0b
#
_entry.id   468764f6b28361b521b6e6ff84ee3d0b
#
_cell.length_a   1.000
_cell.length_b   1.000
_cell.length_c   1.000
_cell.angle_alpha   90.00
_cell.angle_beta   90.00
_cell.angle_gamma   90.00
#
_symmetry.space_group_name_H-M   'P 1'
#
loop_
_entity.id
_entity.type
_entity.pdbx_description
1 polymer ?
#
loop_
_entity_poly.entity_id
_entity_poly.type
_entity_poly.pdbx_seq_one_letter_code
_entity_poly.pdbx_strand_id
1 'polypeptide(L)'
;MSTFKELGLCDSRIEALSRQQITVPTDIQIEGYPIVRNQQDIWLSAPTGSGKTLAYLLHLLAGIDLSTTDLQVAILSPTQELAVQIHDCIRALESSTTPSVRCQLLIGNASALRQKEKLKKKPHLVVGTLGRMLEL
;
A
#
# COMPACT_ATOMS: atom_id res chain seq x y z
N MET A 1 -14.32 2.52 -21.15
CA MET A 1 -13.00 2.20 -20.57
C MET A 1 -12.95 2.81 -19.16
N SER A 2 -12.62 2.03 -18.17
CA SER A 2 -12.59 2.51 -16.77
C SER A 2 -11.40 3.44 -16.54
N THR A 3 -11.60 4.47 -15.71
CA THR A 3 -10.55 5.38 -15.28
C THR A 3 -10.32 5.23 -13.78
N PHE A 4 -9.19 5.71 -13.28
CA PHE A 4 -8.94 5.70 -11.83
C PHE A 4 -10.00 6.50 -11.07
N LYS A 5 -10.51 7.57 -11.65
CA LYS A 5 -11.58 8.35 -11.05
C LYS A 5 -12.88 7.56 -10.94
N GLU A 6 -13.22 6.80 -11.97
CA GLU A 6 -14.39 5.90 -11.95
C GLU A 6 -14.24 4.80 -10.92
N LEU A 7 -12.99 4.35 -10.67
CA LEU A 7 -12.70 3.40 -9.60
C LEU A 7 -12.82 4.01 -8.21
N GLY A 8 -12.94 5.31 -8.07
CA GLY A 8 -13.14 5.97 -6.79
C GLY A 8 -11.88 6.52 -6.13
N LEU A 9 -10.77 6.61 -6.86
CA LEU A 9 -9.56 7.21 -6.32
C LEU A 9 -9.74 8.72 -6.13
N CYS A 10 -9.14 9.25 -5.06
CA CYS A 10 -9.10 10.69 -4.84
C CYS A 10 -8.13 11.37 -5.83
N ASP A 11 -8.34 12.65 -6.06
CA ASP A 11 -7.55 13.42 -7.04
C ASP A 11 -6.06 13.44 -6.72
N SER A 12 -5.69 13.51 -5.44
CA SER A 12 -4.28 13.51 -5.03
C SER A 12 -3.56 12.22 -5.40
N ARG A 13 -4.22 11.06 -5.27
CA ARG A 13 -3.63 9.77 -5.67
C ARG A 13 -3.57 9.64 -7.19
N ILE A 14 -4.59 10.11 -7.90
CA ILE A 14 -4.57 10.15 -9.37
C ILE A 14 -3.41 10.99 -9.87
N GLU A 15 -3.18 12.15 -9.26
CA GLU A 15 -2.05 13.01 -9.59
C GLU A 15 -0.70 12.33 -9.33
N ALA A 16 -0.56 11.66 -8.18
CA ALA A 16 0.65 10.92 -7.83
C ALA A 16 0.95 9.81 -8.85
N LEU A 17 -0.07 9.09 -9.32
CA LEU A 17 0.06 8.08 -10.37
C LEU A 17 0.45 8.71 -11.71
N SER A 18 -0.15 9.83 -12.05
CA SER A 18 0.15 10.56 -13.29
C SER A 18 1.62 11.00 -13.35
N ARG A 19 2.20 11.42 -12.23
CA ARG A 19 3.62 11.75 -12.14
C ARG A 19 4.53 10.58 -12.45
N GLN A 20 4.05 9.36 -12.25
CA GLN A 20 4.76 8.12 -12.57
C GLN A 20 4.37 7.59 -13.95
N GLN A 21 3.67 8.37 -14.76
CA GLN A 21 3.16 8.00 -16.08
C GLN A 21 2.15 6.85 -16.03
N ILE A 22 1.46 6.70 -14.92
CA ILE A 22 0.39 5.72 -14.75
C ILE A 22 -0.94 6.48 -14.83
N THR A 23 -1.59 6.40 -15.97
CA THR A 23 -2.79 7.21 -16.26
C THR A 23 -4.04 6.37 -16.48
N VAL A 24 -3.88 5.08 -16.78
CA VAL A 24 -5.00 4.17 -17.07
C VAL A 24 -4.84 2.92 -16.19
N PRO A 25 -5.90 2.48 -15.51
CA PRO A 25 -5.83 1.26 -14.72
C PRO A 25 -5.67 0.01 -15.60
N THR A 26 -4.95 -0.98 -15.09
CA THR A 26 -4.81 -2.29 -15.75
C THR A 26 -6.04 -3.16 -15.47
N ASP A 27 -6.18 -4.26 -16.22
CA ASP A 27 -7.30 -5.16 -16.05
C ASP A 27 -7.40 -5.72 -14.62
N ILE A 28 -6.28 -6.12 -14.03
CA ILE A 28 -6.29 -6.67 -12.66
C ILE A 28 -6.69 -5.60 -11.63
N GLN A 29 -6.35 -4.35 -11.88
CA GLN A 29 -6.77 -3.23 -11.02
C GLN A 29 -8.27 -3.00 -11.11
N ILE A 30 -8.82 -3.05 -12.31
CA ILE A 30 -10.26 -2.88 -12.54
C ILE A 30 -11.07 -4.03 -11.93
N GLU A 31 -10.65 -5.26 -12.16
CA GLU A 31 -11.35 -6.45 -11.69
C GLU A 31 -11.25 -6.62 -10.17
N GLY A 32 -10.09 -6.30 -9.59
CA GLY A 32 -9.87 -6.43 -8.15
C GLY A 32 -10.61 -5.40 -7.32
N TYR A 33 -10.91 -4.24 -7.89
CA TYR A 33 -11.47 -3.11 -7.16
C TYR A 33 -12.76 -3.44 -6.39
N PRO A 34 -13.82 -3.95 -7.03
CA PRO A 34 -15.07 -4.18 -6.32
C PRO A 34 -14.93 -5.21 -5.20
N ILE A 35 -14.04 -6.20 -5.37
CA ILE A 35 -13.85 -7.28 -4.40
C ILE A 35 -13.17 -6.77 -3.15
N VAL A 36 -12.08 -6.03 -3.31
CA VAL A 36 -11.34 -5.46 -2.17
C VAL A 36 -12.18 -4.39 -1.47
N ARG A 37 -12.90 -3.58 -2.22
CA ARG A 37 -13.77 -2.53 -1.68
C ARG A 37 -14.87 -3.10 -0.79
N ASN A 38 -15.38 -4.29 -1.13
CA ASN A 38 -16.41 -4.97 -0.34
C ASN A 38 -15.83 -5.73 0.86
N GLN A 39 -14.54 -5.56 1.14
CA GLN A 39 -13.83 -6.20 2.27
C GLN A 39 -13.90 -7.73 2.21
N GLN A 40 -13.95 -8.28 1.01
CA GLN A 40 -13.89 -9.72 0.79
C GLN A 40 -12.46 -10.19 0.65
N ASP A 41 -12.18 -11.40 1.11
CA ASP A 41 -10.90 -12.02 0.85
C ASP A 41 -10.75 -12.24 -0.65
N ILE A 42 -9.54 -12.00 -1.17
CA ILE A 42 -9.29 -12.06 -2.60
C ILE A 42 -7.95 -12.75 -2.90
N TRP A 43 -7.94 -13.55 -3.95
CA TRP A 43 -6.74 -14.11 -4.53
C TRP A 43 -6.46 -13.41 -5.86
N LEU A 44 -5.36 -12.61 -5.92
CA LEU A 44 -4.96 -11.91 -7.13
C LEU A 44 -3.81 -12.67 -7.80
N SER A 45 -4.06 -13.18 -8.99
CA SER A 45 -3.05 -13.87 -9.78
C SER A 45 -2.94 -13.22 -11.15
N ALA A 46 -1.75 -12.75 -11.48
CA ALA A 46 -1.47 -12.10 -12.75
C ALA A 46 0.05 -12.10 -13.01
N PRO A 47 0.49 -11.98 -14.27
CA PRO A 47 1.90 -11.93 -14.60
C PRO A 47 2.60 -10.72 -13.96
N THR A 48 3.92 -10.80 -13.80
CA THR A 48 4.77 -9.66 -13.40
C THR A 48 4.56 -8.51 -14.40
N GLY A 49 4.43 -7.29 -13.87
CA GLY A 49 4.20 -6.10 -14.69
C GLY A 49 2.74 -5.85 -15.03
N SER A 50 1.80 -6.64 -14.50
CA SER A 50 0.36 -6.45 -14.74
C SER A 50 -0.29 -5.42 -13.82
N GLY A 51 0.44 -4.87 -12.85
CA GLY A 51 -0.09 -3.90 -11.90
C GLY A 51 -0.74 -4.50 -10.66
N LYS A 52 -0.39 -5.73 -10.27
CA LYS A 52 -0.94 -6.39 -9.07
C LYS A 52 -0.77 -5.57 -7.79
N THR A 53 0.40 -4.98 -7.61
CA THR A 53 0.70 -4.20 -6.40
C THR A 53 -0.29 -3.06 -6.22
N LEU A 54 -0.52 -2.28 -7.27
CA LEU A 54 -1.50 -1.20 -7.23
C LEU A 54 -2.93 -1.73 -7.09
N ALA A 55 -3.21 -2.92 -7.64
CA ALA A 55 -4.56 -3.49 -7.56
C ALA A 55 -5.04 -3.66 -6.12
N TYR A 56 -4.16 -4.00 -5.18
CA TYR A 56 -4.55 -4.08 -3.77
C TYR A 56 -4.20 -2.81 -2.98
N LEU A 57 -3.07 -2.14 -3.28
CA LEU A 57 -2.65 -0.96 -2.50
C LEU A 57 -3.65 0.19 -2.59
N LEU A 58 -4.16 0.48 -3.78
CA LEU A 58 -5.09 1.59 -3.96
C LEU A 58 -6.33 1.45 -3.07
N HIS A 59 -6.81 0.23 -2.89
CA HIS A 59 -7.98 -0.03 -2.05
C HIS A 59 -7.66 -0.02 -0.58
N LEU A 60 -6.53 -0.64 -0.20
CA LEU A 60 -6.11 -0.65 1.19
C LEU A 60 -5.89 0.77 1.69
N LEU A 61 -5.25 1.62 0.89
CA LEU A 61 -5.01 3.01 1.27
C LEU A 61 -6.31 3.82 1.36
N ALA A 62 -7.25 3.60 0.44
CA ALA A 62 -8.53 4.30 0.46
C ALA A 62 -9.39 3.92 1.67
N GLY A 63 -9.23 2.71 2.19
CA GLY A 63 -9.98 2.21 3.34
C GLY A 63 -9.40 2.59 4.70
N ILE A 64 -8.23 3.21 4.76
CA ILE A 64 -7.61 3.58 6.04
C ILE A 64 -8.30 4.80 6.63
N ASP A 65 -8.68 4.67 7.91
CA ASP A 65 -9.24 5.76 8.70
C ASP A 65 -8.09 6.57 9.31
N LEU A 66 -7.92 7.80 8.84
CA LEU A 66 -6.86 8.70 9.29
C LEU A 66 -7.17 9.37 10.64
N SER A 67 -8.40 9.25 11.15
CA SER A 67 -8.81 9.86 12.42
C SER A 67 -8.35 9.06 13.64
N THR A 68 -7.93 7.81 13.45
CA THR A 68 -7.44 6.94 14.51
C THR A 68 -5.95 6.70 14.38
N THR A 69 -5.31 6.33 15.48
CA THR A 69 -3.89 5.95 15.51
C THR A 69 -3.69 4.44 15.47
N ASP A 70 -4.75 3.68 15.20
CA ASP A 70 -4.69 2.23 15.16
C ASP A 70 -3.94 1.73 13.91
N LEU A 71 -3.21 0.63 14.07
CA LEU A 71 -2.65 -0.10 12.96
C LEU A 71 -3.78 -0.84 12.25
N GLN A 72 -3.98 -0.56 10.97
CA GLN A 72 -5.13 -1.06 10.22
C GLN A 72 -4.75 -2.05 9.13
N VAL A 73 -3.52 -1.98 8.61
CA VAL A 73 -3.07 -2.83 7.51
C VAL A 73 -1.68 -3.35 7.78
N ALA A 74 -1.46 -4.63 7.53
CA ALA A 74 -0.14 -5.25 7.54
C ALA A 74 0.09 -5.96 6.21
N ILE A 75 1.18 -5.65 5.53
CA ILE A 75 1.57 -6.28 4.28
C ILE A 75 2.80 -7.13 4.51
N LEU A 76 2.67 -8.44 4.30
CA LEU A 76 3.77 -9.38 4.42
C LEU A 76 4.38 -9.64 3.05
N SER A 77 5.69 -9.55 2.97
CA SER A 77 6.45 -9.81 1.76
C SER A 77 7.45 -10.95 1.97
N PRO A 78 7.64 -11.82 0.98
CA PRO A 78 8.60 -12.92 1.10
C PRO A 78 10.06 -12.45 1.09
N THR A 79 10.36 -11.28 0.52
CA THR A 79 11.72 -10.75 0.43
C THR A 79 11.80 -9.32 0.89
N GLN A 80 13.00 -8.90 1.32
CA GLN A 80 13.25 -7.51 1.72
C GLN A 80 13.13 -6.56 0.53
N GLU A 81 13.62 -6.97 -0.63
CA GLU A 81 13.57 -6.17 -1.85
C GLU A 81 12.14 -5.82 -2.24
N LEU A 82 11.24 -6.80 -2.20
CA LEU A 82 9.84 -6.58 -2.52
C LEU A 82 9.17 -5.69 -1.46
N ALA A 83 9.50 -5.89 -0.18
CA ALA A 83 8.99 -5.03 0.89
C ALA A 83 9.38 -3.56 0.67
N VAL A 84 10.63 -3.31 0.29
CA VAL A 84 11.11 -1.95 -0.04
C VAL A 84 10.35 -1.37 -1.23
N GLN A 85 10.14 -2.14 -2.29
CA GLN A 85 9.39 -1.69 -3.47
C GLN A 85 7.96 -1.32 -3.12
N ILE A 86 7.29 -2.13 -2.30
CA ILE A 86 5.92 -1.83 -1.85
C ILE A 86 5.90 -0.55 -1.01
N HIS A 87 6.83 -0.41 -0.08
CA HIS A 87 6.94 0.78 0.76
C HIS A 87 7.17 2.04 -0.08
N ASP A 88 8.07 1.98 -1.06
CA ASP A 88 8.35 3.11 -1.95
C ASP A 88 7.12 3.47 -2.79
N CYS A 89 6.37 2.48 -3.23
CA CYS A 89 5.12 2.69 -3.96
C CYS A 89 4.09 3.43 -3.10
N ILE A 90 3.94 3.03 -1.84
CA ILE A 90 3.03 3.70 -0.89
C ILE A 90 3.46 5.15 -0.68
N ARG A 91 4.75 5.39 -0.46
CA ARG A 91 5.26 6.75 -0.26
C ARG A 91 5.01 7.63 -1.47
N ALA A 92 5.20 7.10 -2.68
CA ALA A 92 4.92 7.85 -3.91
C ALA A 92 3.44 8.21 -4.05
N LEU A 93 2.55 7.28 -3.70
CA LEU A 93 1.10 7.52 -3.74
C LEU A 93 0.65 8.56 -2.72
N GLU A 94 1.30 8.61 -1.55
CA GLU A 94 0.91 9.49 -0.46
C GLU A 94 1.64 10.84 -0.47
N SER A 95 2.58 11.04 -1.37
CA SER A 95 3.44 12.25 -1.41
C SER A 95 2.65 13.55 -1.59
N SER A 96 1.50 13.50 -2.24
CA SER A 96 0.64 14.67 -2.51
C SER A 96 -0.61 14.71 -1.63
N THR A 97 -0.76 13.76 -0.71
CA THR A 97 -1.95 13.64 0.14
C THR A 97 -1.70 14.26 1.51
N THR A 98 -2.63 15.09 1.98
CA THR A 98 -2.56 15.70 3.31
C THR A 98 -3.94 15.67 3.95
N PRO A 99 -4.11 15.01 5.12
CA PRO A 99 -3.13 14.16 5.81
C PRO A 99 -2.83 12.88 5.05
N SER A 100 -1.62 12.35 5.21
CA SER A 100 -1.20 11.13 4.54
C SER A 100 -1.23 9.91 5.44
N VAL A 101 -1.34 8.73 4.83
CA VAL A 101 -1.19 7.46 5.54
C VAL A 101 0.26 7.32 6.01
N ARG A 102 0.43 6.99 7.29
CA ARG A 102 1.75 6.69 7.84
C ARG A 102 2.05 5.21 7.65
N CYS A 103 3.13 4.93 6.94
CA CYS A 103 3.57 3.57 6.64
C CYS A 103 4.97 3.36 7.19
N GLN A 104 5.21 2.20 7.79
CA GLN A 104 6.53 1.83 8.28
C GLN A 104 7.02 0.54 7.65
N LEU A 105 8.29 0.54 7.24
CA LEU A 105 8.99 -0.61 6.67
C LEU A 105 9.69 -1.40 7.78
N LEU A 106 9.44 -2.71 7.82
CA LEU A 106 10.00 -3.63 8.83
C LEU A 106 10.80 -4.74 8.14
N ILE A 107 12.11 -4.56 8.06
CA ILE A 107 13.03 -5.49 7.37
C ILE A 107 14.30 -5.77 8.18
N GLY A 108 14.94 -6.91 7.91
CA GLY A 108 16.05 -7.43 8.70
C GLY A 108 17.39 -6.72 8.54
N ASN A 109 17.63 -6.00 7.43
CA ASN A 109 18.90 -5.29 7.22
C ASN A 109 18.95 -3.90 7.84
N ALA A 110 17.95 -3.54 8.62
CA ALA A 110 17.90 -2.30 9.37
C ALA A 110 17.82 -2.59 10.86
N SER A 111 18.12 -1.59 11.69
CA SER A 111 18.13 -1.76 13.15
C SER A 111 16.73 -2.11 13.69
N ALA A 112 16.61 -3.25 14.38
CA ALA A 112 15.39 -3.66 15.04
C ALA A 112 14.95 -2.65 16.10
N LEU A 113 15.91 -2.12 16.85
CA LEU A 113 15.63 -1.13 17.90
C LEU A 113 15.02 0.15 17.31
N ARG A 114 15.59 0.66 16.22
CA ARG A 114 15.05 1.84 15.54
C ARG A 114 13.66 1.59 15.00
N GLN A 115 13.42 0.42 14.43
CA GLN A 115 12.10 0.05 13.92
C GLN A 115 11.08 -0.02 15.05
N LYS A 116 11.46 -0.60 16.18
CA LYS A 116 10.60 -0.67 17.37
C LYS A 116 10.26 0.73 17.89
N GLU A 117 11.23 1.64 17.91
CA GLU A 117 11.00 3.03 18.32
C GLU A 117 10.06 3.77 17.37
N LYS A 118 10.22 3.56 16.06
CA LYS A 118 9.33 4.16 15.06
C LYS A 118 7.90 3.66 15.17
N LEU A 119 7.69 2.42 15.64
CA LEU A 119 6.34 1.89 15.89
C LEU A 119 5.60 2.67 16.96
N LYS A 120 6.30 3.32 17.87
CA LYS A 120 5.69 4.21 18.88
C LYS A 120 4.97 5.42 18.26
N LYS A 121 5.31 5.76 17.02
CA LYS A 121 4.63 6.82 16.26
C LYS A 121 3.28 6.38 15.70
N LYS A 122 2.89 5.13 15.95
CA LYS A 122 1.59 4.55 15.60
C LYS A 122 1.28 4.67 14.11
N PRO A 123 1.99 3.92 13.25
CA PRO A 123 1.68 3.89 11.82
C PRO A 123 0.31 3.27 11.57
N HIS A 124 -0.33 3.69 10.48
CA HIS A 124 -1.59 3.07 10.03
C HIS A 124 -1.34 1.74 9.32
N LEU A 125 -0.18 1.61 8.68
CA LEU A 125 0.17 0.50 7.84
C LEU A 125 1.63 0.11 8.07
N VAL A 126 1.91 -1.18 8.11
CA VAL A 126 3.28 -1.71 8.11
C VAL A 126 3.46 -2.62 6.91
N VAL A 127 4.66 -2.61 6.34
CA VAL A 127 5.06 -3.54 5.28
C VAL A 127 6.43 -4.11 5.65
N GLY A 128 6.59 -5.42 5.49
CA GLY A 128 7.85 -6.03 5.83
C GLY A 128 7.87 -7.54 5.67
N THR A 129 8.95 -8.13 6.14
CA THR A 129 9.13 -9.57 6.15
C THR A 129 8.59 -10.19 7.44
N LEU A 130 8.12 -11.43 7.35
CA LEU A 130 7.53 -12.12 8.50
C LEU A 130 8.51 -12.23 9.68
N GLY A 131 9.77 -12.58 9.40
CA GLY A 131 10.77 -12.73 10.46
C GLY A 131 10.96 -11.48 11.30
N ARG A 132 11.07 -10.32 10.66
CA ARG A 132 11.24 -9.04 11.37
C ARG A 132 9.96 -8.64 12.10
N MET A 133 8.79 -8.87 11.50
CA MET A 133 7.51 -8.54 12.16
C MET A 133 7.32 -9.37 13.44
N LEU A 134 7.75 -10.63 13.43
CA LEU A 134 7.66 -11.49 14.62
C LEU A 134 8.60 -11.04 15.74
N GLU A 135 9.74 -10.43 15.43
CA GLU A 135 10.65 -9.88 16.42
C GLU A 135 10.11 -8.65 17.15
N LEU A 136 9.21 -7.94 16.49
CA LEU A 136 8.67 -6.68 16.99
C LEU A 136 7.26 -6.82 17.55
#